data_71952e22a8a8884234ebad7a13c97299
#
_entry.id   71952e22a8a8884234ebad7a13c97299
#
_cell.length_a   1.000
_cell.length_b   1.000
_cell.length_c   1.000
_cell.angle_alpha   90.00
_cell.angle_beta   90.00
_cell.angle_gamma   90.00
#
_symmetry.space_group_name_H-M   'P 1'
#
loop_
_entity.id
_entity.type
_entity.pdbx_description
1 polymer ?
#
loop_
_entity_poly.entity_id
_entity_poly.type
_entity_poly.pdbx_seq_one_letter_code
_entity_poly.pdbx_strand_id
1 'polypeptide(L)'
;SGYSGAGRSVHLKYKNKNLYKSLSAYGVGFHRHNAEINQELSKYTKSKIEFIFTPHLSPMFRGILSTFYLELKKGFSIKKIHKILKKFYKKSFFIKILKLNSLLSTNEVINTNNCFISICKTKNKKKIIILSAIDNLIKGGAGQAIQNMNIKYGFNFNEGLK
;
A
#
# COMPACT_ATOMS: atom_id res chain seq x y z
N SER A 1 0.01 -9.33 2.28
CA SER A 1 0.48 -9.53 0.89
C SER A 1 0.18 -10.92 0.40
N GLY A 2 -0.21 -11.03 -0.87
CA GLY A 2 -0.29 -12.30 -1.56
C GLY A 2 1.07 -12.98 -1.68
N TYR A 3 1.10 -14.31 -1.82
CA TYR A 3 2.34 -15.09 -1.81
C TYR A 3 3.20 -14.91 -3.07
N SER A 4 2.67 -14.41 -4.18
CA SER A 4 3.46 -14.09 -5.36
C SER A 4 4.55 -13.03 -5.10
N GLY A 5 4.38 -12.19 -4.07
CA GLY A 5 5.37 -11.19 -3.66
C GLY A 5 6.65 -11.77 -3.05
N ALA A 6 6.65 -13.02 -2.63
CA ALA A 6 7.83 -13.69 -2.09
C ALA A 6 8.81 -14.19 -3.18
N GLY A 7 8.49 -13.98 -4.47
CA GLY A 7 9.33 -14.31 -5.62
C GLY A 7 9.43 -15.81 -5.90
N ARG A 8 10.37 -16.18 -6.77
CA ARG A 8 10.55 -17.59 -7.21
C ARG A 8 10.94 -18.55 -6.08
N SER A 9 11.49 -18.06 -4.99
CA SER A 9 11.95 -18.88 -3.85
C SER A 9 10.84 -19.23 -2.84
N VAL A 10 9.58 -18.87 -3.11
CA VAL A 10 8.43 -19.12 -2.22
C VAL A 10 8.37 -20.58 -1.77
N HIS A 11 8.45 -21.51 -2.73
CA HIS A 11 8.34 -22.93 -2.43
C HIS A 11 9.47 -23.46 -1.53
N LEU A 12 10.68 -22.94 -1.66
CA LEU A 12 11.83 -23.36 -0.85
C LEU A 12 11.73 -22.82 0.59
N LYS A 13 11.30 -21.54 0.72
CA LYS A 13 11.27 -20.83 2.00
C LYS A 13 10.07 -21.18 2.88
N TYR A 14 8.99 -21.69 2.27
CA TYR A 14 7.71 -21.96 2.94
C TYR A 14 7.17 -23.38 2.71
N LYS A 15 8.02 -24.32 2.26
CA LYS A 15 7.66 -25.70 1.92
C LYS A 15 6.80 -26.43 2.97
N ASN A 16 7.00 -26.10 4.25
CA ASN A 16 6.34 -26.76 5.38
C ASN A 16 5.17 -25.98 6.01
N LYS A 17 4.73 -24.85 5.42
CA LYS A 17 3.80 -23.94 6.10
C LYS A 17 2.40 -23.87 5.49
N ASN A 18 1.97 -24.83 4.70
CA ASN A 18 0.63 -24.78 4.08
C ASN A 18 0.29 -23.37 3.52
N LEU A 19 1.22 -22.80 2.75
CA LEU A 19 1.19 -21.42 2.26
C LEU A 19 -0.16 -21.00 1.67
N TYR A 20 -0.85 -21.92 1.03
CA TYR A 20 -2.14 -21.69 0.38
C TYR A 20 -3.34 -21.82 1.33
N LYS A 21 -3.12 -22.18 2.60
CA LYS A 21 -4.17 -22.42 3.59
C LYS A 21 -3.99 -21.62 4.88
N SER A 22 -2.92 -20.85 5.01
CA SER A 22 -2.60 -20.15 6.26
C SER A 22 -2.14 -18.72 6.04
N LEU A 23 -2.36 -17.88 7.04
CA LEU A 23 -1.80 -16.55 7.14
C LEU A 23 -0.57 -16.59 8.05
N SER A 24 0.55 -16.03 7.62
CA SER A 24 1.80 -16.06 8.39
C SER A 24 2.45 -14.68 8.45
N ALA A 25 2.86 -14.24 9.63
CA ALA A 25 3.74 -13.09 9.77
C ALA A 25 5.16 -13.45 9.34
N TYR A 26 5.89 -12.51 8.75
CA TYR A 26 7.29 -12.69 8.38
C TYR A 26 8.08 -11.38 8.53
N GLY A 27 9.39 -11.48 8.72
CA GLY A 27 10.26 -10.31 8.81
C GLY A 27 9.86 -9.32 9.90
N VAL A 28 9.26 -9.79 11.00
CA VAL A 28 8.73 -8.96 12.09
C VAL A 28 9.86 -8.11 12.68
N GLY A 29 9.70 -6.79 12.61
CA GLY A 29 10.69 -5.83 13.10
C GLY A 29 11.93 -5.63 12.22
N PHE A 30 12.24 -6.55 11.29
CA PHE A 30 13.49 -6.57 10.52
C PHE A 30 13.29 -6.73 9.01
N HIS A 31 12.12 -6.42 8.50
CA HIS A 31 11.85 -6.54 7.08
C HIS A 31 12.68 -5.52 6.27
N ARG A 32 13.22 -5.93 5.12
CA ARG A 32 14.07 -5.07 4.26
C ARG A 32 13.41 -3.74 3.88
N HIS A 33 12.09 -3.69 3.72
CA HIS A 33 11.38 -2.45 3.42
C HIS A 33 11.38 -1.44 4.57
N ASN A 34 11.78 -1.79 5.79
CA ASN A 34 11.90 -0.83 6.89
C ASN A 34 12.86 0.31 6.54
N ALA A 35 13.98 0.00 5.90
CA ALA A 35 14.94 1.01 5.47
C ALA A 35 14.36 1.95 4.40
N GLU A 36 13.66 1.39 3.40
CA GLU A 36 13.01 2.14 2.32
C GLU A 36 11.90 3.04 2.87
N ILE A 37 11.04 2.51 3.73
CA ILE A 37 9.96 3.28 4.37
C ILE A 37 10.53 4.43 5.19
N ASN A 38 11.58 4.17 5.99
CA ASN A 38 12.26 5.21 6.78
C ASN A 38 12.84 6.31 5.89
N GLN A 39 13.50 5.92 4.80
CA GLN A 39 14.08 6.86 3.85
C GLN A 39 12.98 7.76 3.25
N GLU A 40 11.90 7.17 2.76
CA GLU A 40 10.82 7.95 2.13
C GLU A 40 10.10 8.86 3.14
N LEU A 41 9.76 8.36 4.31
CA LEU A 41 9.13 9.17 5.35
C LEU A 41 10.04 10.32 5.82
N SER A 42 11.34 10.08 5.94
CA SER A 42 12.32 11.09 6.38
C SER A 42 12.46 12.26 5.40
N LYS A 43 12.20 12.05 4.09
CA LYS A 43 12.21 13.13 3.09
C LYS A 43 11.15 14.22 3.36
N TYR A 44 10.06 13.85 4.00
CA TYR A 44 8.91 14.75 4.22
C TYR A 44 8.77 15.25 5.65
N THR A 45 9.65 14.79 6.54
CA THR A 45 9.60 15.16 7.95
C THR A 45 10.93 15.70 8.44
N LYS A 46 10.88 16.70 9.34
CA LYS A 46 12.10 17.24 9.99
C LYS A 46 12.55 16.39 11.19
N SER A 47 11.81 15.35 11.54
CA SER A 47 12.07 14.48 12.67
C SER A 47 12.03 13.03 12.25
N LYS A 48 12.79 12.17 12.93
CA LYS A 48 12.73 10.72 12.74
C LYS A 48 11.31 10.24 13.04
N ILE A 49 10.74 9.48 12.11
CA ILE A 49 9.45 8.81 12.31
C ILE A 49 9.72 7.42 12.85
N GLU A 50 9.12 7.11 13.99
CA GLU A 50 9.08 5.76 14.50
C GLU A 50 7.81 5.06 14.01
N PHE A 51 7.98 3.87 13.45
CA PHE A 51 6.88 3.03 13.00
C PHE A 51 7.21 1.55 13.20
N ILE A 52 6.18 0.75 13.33
CA ILE A 52 6.29 -0.71 13.39
C ILE A 52 5.71 -1.25 12.08
N PHE A 53 6.50 -2.06 11.39
CA PHE A 53 6.08 -2.73 10.16
C PHE A 53 6.10 -4.25 10.33
N THR A 54 4.93 -4.86 10.21
CA THR A 54 4.78 -6.31 10.32
C THR A 54 4.03 -6.85 9.11
N PRO A 55 4.74 -7.34 8.10
CA PRO A 55 4.10 -7.92 6.93
C PRO A 55 3.54 -9.31 7.22
N HIS A 56 2.42 -9.61 6.55
CA HIS A 56 1.78 -10.92 6.59
C HIS A 56 1.68 -11.49 5.19
N LEU A 57 1.96 -12.76 5.04
CA LEU A 57 1.77 -13.52 3.83
C LEU A 57 0.40 -14.21 3.90
N SER A 58 -0.47 -13.85 2.97
CA SER A 58 -1.85 -14.35 2.90
C SER A 58 -1.98 -15.49 1.90
N PRO A 59 -2.96 -16.41 2.06
CA PRO A 59 -3.19 -17.53 1.16
C PRO A 59 -3.88 -17.10 -0.15
N MET A 60 -3.57 -15.94 -0.65
CA MET A 60 -4.00 -15.43 -1.95
C MET A 60 -2.79 -15.21 -2.85
N PHE A 61 -2.96 -15.39 -4.15
CA PHE A 61 -1.84 -15.27 -5.10
C PHE A 61 -1.37 -13.81 -5.20
N ARG A 62 -2.28 -12.86 -5.44
CA ARG A 62 -1.98 -11.45 -5.66
C ARG A 62 -2.67 -10.54 -4.64
N GLY A 63 -2.18 -9.33 -4.56
CA GLY A 63 -2.74 -8.23 -3.79
C GLY A 63 -1.96 -7.91 -2.53
N ILE A 64 -1.89 -6.63 -2.22
CA ILE A 64 -1.39 -6.10 -0.95
C ILE A 64 -2.49 -5.22 -0.37
N LEU A 65 -2.87 -5.49 0.87
CA LEU A 65 -3.68 -4.59 1.68
C LEU A 65 -2.81 -4.07 2.82
N SER A 66 -2.59 -2.76 2.83
CA SER A 66 -1.85 -2.08 3.91
C SER A 66 -2.82 -1.34 4.82
N THR A 67 -2.61 -1.47 6.12
CA THR A 67 -3.38 -0.77 7.15
C THR A 67 -2.45 0.11 7.97
N PHE A 68 -2.74 1.41 8.00
CA PHE A 68 -1.95 2.40 8.73
C PHE A 68 -2.79 2.93 9.89
N TYR A 69 -2.26 2.85 11.09
CA TYR A 69 -2.86 3.41 12.30
C TYR A 69 -2.16 4.73 12.62
N LEU A 70 -2.90 5.82 12.61
CA LEU A 70 -2.33 7.17 12.70
C LEU A 70 -3.03 7.99 13.77
N GLU A 71 -2.27 8.89 14.42
CA GLU A 71 -2.79 9.94 15.27
C GLU A 71 -2.92 11.26 14.50
N LEU A 72 -4.06 11.93 14.69
CA LEU A 72 -4.29 13.25 14.11
C LEU A 72 -3.62 14.32 14.97
N LYS A 73 -2.83 15.18 14.36
CA LYS A 73 -2.33 16.39 15.02
C LYS A 73 -3.48 17.36 15.32
N LYS A 74 -3.31 18.22 16.34
CA LYS A 74 -4.27 19.29 16.69
C LYS A 74 -4.64 20.12 15.44
N GLY A 75 -5.92 20.40 15.27
CA GLY A 75 -6.43 21.14 14.11
C GLY A 75 -6.69 20.30 12.84
N PHE A 76 -6.47 18.97 12.90
CA PHE A 76 -6.82 18.06 11.82
C PHE A 76 -8.03 17.21 12.17
N SER A 77 -8.81 16.88 11.16
CA SER A 77 -9.94 15.96 11.24
C SER A 77 -9.89 14.98 10.07
N ILE A 78 -10.60 13.88 10.19
CA ILE A 78 -10.70 12.88 9.12
C ILE A 78 -11.20 13.52 7.80
N LYS A 79 -12.19 14.42 7.87
CA LYS A 79 -12.72 15.14 6.71
C LYS A 79 -11.64 16.02 6.05
N LYS A 80 -10.82 16.72 6.88
CA LYS A 80 -9.72 17.56 6.40
C LYS A 80 -8.65 16.72 5.70
N ILE A 81 -8.24 15.60 6.30
CA ILE A 81 -7.26 14.68 5.69
C ILE A 81 -7.80 14.12 4.37
N HIS A 82 -9.04 13.67 4.33
CA HIS A 82 -9.67 13.18 3.10
C HIS A 82 -9.67 14.25 1.98
N LYS A 83 -10.03 15.51 2.32
CA LYS A 83 -10.00 16.62 1.37
C LYS A 83 -8.58 16.90 0.85
N ILE A 84 -7.58 16.84 1.74
CA ILE A 84 -6.17 17.04 1.38
C ILE A 84 -5.73 15.94 0.40
N LEU A 85 -5.96 14.66 0.71
CA LEU A 85 -5.57 13.55 -0.16
C LEU A 85 -6.30 13.60 -1.51
N LYS A 86 -7.59 13.90 -1.52
CA LYS A 86 -8.34 14.09 -2.79
C LYS A 86 -7.75 15.22 -3.64
N LYS A 87 -7.37 16.34 -3.03
CA LYS A 87 -6.75 17.46 -3.75
C LYS A 87 -5.37 17.08 -4.27
N PHE A 88 -4.55 16.43 -3.45
CA PHE A 88 -3.19 16.03 -3.79
C PHE A 88 -3.17 15.03 -4.97
N TYR A 89 -4.03 14.03 -4.93
CA TYR A 89 -4.10 12.99 -5.96
C TYR A 89 -5.10 13.27 -7.08
N LYS A 90 -5.66 14.50 -7.18
CA LYS A 90 -6.68 14.85 -8.19
C LYS A 90 -6.26 14.56 -9.63
N LYS A 91 -4.96 14.75 -9.94
CA LYS A 91 -4.39 14.53 -11.28
C LYS A 91 -3.78 13.12 -11.46
N SER A 92 -3.80 12.29 -10.43
CA SER A 92 -3.22 10.94 -10.48
C SER A 92 -4.24 9.97 -11.06
N PHE A 93 -3.98 9.43 -12.23
CA PHE A 93 -4.89 8.50 -12.92
C PHE A 93 -5.10 7.20 -12.15
N PHE A 94 -4.01 6.63 -11.64
CA PHE A 94 -4.03 5.32 -10.97
C PHE A 94 -4.30 5.39 -9.46
N ILE A 95 -4.30 6.57 -8.84
CA ILE A 95 -4.55 6.69 -7.39
C ILE A 95 -5.96 7.18 -7.16
N LYS A 96 -6.77 6.39 -6.45
CA LYS A 96 -8.18 6.70 -6.17
C LYS A 96 -8.42 6.79 -4.67
N ILE A 97 -8.82 8.00 -4.24
CA ILE A 97 -9.26 8.23 -2.86
C ILE A 97 -10.75 7.92 -2.76
N LEU A 98 -11.09 6.86 -2.07
CA LEU A 98 -12.46 6.38 -1.91
C LEU A 98 -13.27 7.29 -0.98
N LYS A 99 -14.57 7.05 -0.88
CA LYS A 99 -15.43 7.71 0.13
C LYS A 99 -14.93 7.38 1.54
N LEU A 100 -15.16 8.28 2.49
CA LEU A 100 -14.83 8.03 3.89
C LEU A 100 -15.50 6.74 4.39
N ASN A 101 -14.76 5.95 5.15
CA ASN A 101 -15.18 4.67 5.73
C ASN A 101 -15.52 3.57 4.70
N SER A 102 -15.09 3.71 3.42
CA SER A 102 -15.17 2.61 2.49
C SER A 102 -14.31 1.44 2.98
N LEU A 103 -14.85 0.26 3.02
CA LEU A 103 -14.07 -0.96 3.17
C LEU A 103 -13.35 -1.22 1.86
N LEU A 104 -12.15 -1.78 1.96
CA LEU A 104 -11.27 -1.97 0.81
C LEU A 104 -10.82 -3.42 0.74
N SER A 105 -10.96 -4.02 -0.43
CA SER A 105 -10.48 -5.36 -0.76
C SER A 105 -9.39 -5.31 -1.82
N THR A 106 -8.45 -6.25 -1.76
CA THR A 106 -7.44 -6.42 -2.81
C THR A 106 -8.07 -6.80 -4.15
N ASN A 107 -9.22 -7.45 -4.15
CA ASN A 107 -9.94 -7.85 -5.36
C ASN A 107 -10.31 -6.65 -6.27
N GLU A 108 -10.44 -5.45 -5.68
CA GLU A 108 -10.79 -4.23 -6.42
C GLU A 108 -9.63 -3.68 -7.28
N VAL A 109 -8.41 -4.16 -7.05
CA VAL A 109 -7.19 -3.65 -7.69
C VAL A 109 -6.38 -4.72 -8.42
N ILE A 110 -6.71 -5.99 -8.26
CA ILE A 110 -6.03 -7.11 -8.93
C ILE A 110 -6.07 -6.91 -10.45
N ASN A 111 -4.94 -7.23 -11.10
CA ASN A 111 -4.71 -7.07 -12.54
C ASN A 111 -4.79 -5.63 -13.05
N THR A 112 -4.66 -4.64 -12.17
CA THR A 112 -4.63 -3.22 -12.55
C THR A 112 -3.40 -2.52 -11.97
N ASN A 113 -3.03 -1.37 -12.55
CA ASN A 113 -2.02 -0.48 -11.99
C ASN A 113 -2.62 0.52 -10.96
N ASN A 114 -3.82 0.27 -10.47
CA ASN A 114 -4.50 1.14 -9.53
C ASN A 114 -3.95 0.99 -8.09
N CYS A 115 -4.00 2.10 -7.37
CA CYS A 115 -3.83 2.17 -5.92
C CYS A 115 -5.09 2.80 -5.32
N PHE A 116 -5.86 2.04 -4.56
CA PHE A 116 -7.03 2.57 -3.86
C PHE A 116 -6.68 2.89 -2.43
N ILE A 117 -7.15 4.04 -1.95
CA ILE A 117 -6.90 4.52 -0.59
C ILE A 117 -8.24 4.88 0.05
N SER A 118 -8.50 4.35 1.22
CA SER A 118 -9.65 4.67 2.07
C SER A 118 -9.20 5.20 3.41
N ILE A 119 -9.97 6.13 3.97
CA ILE A 119 -9.72 6.69 5.31
C ILE A 119 -10.92 6.35 6.17
N CYS A 120 -10.68 5.68 7.28
CA CYS A 120 -11.71 5.19 8.19
C CYS A 120 -11.59 5.86 9.57
N LYS A 121 -12.74 6.19 10.13
CA LYS A 121 -12.85 6.68 11.52
C LYS A 121 -12.60 5.54 12.50
N THR A 122 -12.15 5.88 13.69
CA THR A 122 -12.12 4.99 14.85
C THR A 122 -13.07 5.50 15.94
N LYS A 123 -13.26 4.72 16.99
CA LYS A 123 -13.98 5.20 18.19
C LYS A 123 -13.29 6.43 18.80
N ASN A 124 -11.96 6.44 18.82
CA ASN A 124 -11.18 7.60 19.26
C ASN A 124 -11.04 8.61 18.12
N LYS A 125 -11.70 9.77 18.25
CA LYS A 125 -11.68 10.84 17.23
C LYS A 125 -10.29 11.41 16.90
N LYS A 126 -9.29 11.17 17.75
CA LYS A 126 -7.88 11.56 17.51
C LYS A 126 -7.12 10.54 16.66
N LYS A 127 -7.69 9.36 16.41
CA LYS A 127 -7.07 8.30 15.63
C LYS A 127 -7.86 8.01 14.37
N ILE A 128 -7.14 7.71 13.29
CA ILE A 128 -7.71 7.28 12.01
C ILE A 128 -7.00 6.03 11.51
N ILE A 129 -7.67 5.31 10.64
CA ILE A 129 -7.08 4.19 9.90
C ILE A 129 -7.07 4.58 8.42
N ILE A 130 -5.91 4.42 7.77
CA ILE A 130 -5.82 4.50 6.32
C ILE A 130 -5.62 3.08 5.80
N LEU A 131 -6.46 2.68 4.86
CA LEU A 131 -6.33 1.44 4.11
C LEU A 131 -5.78 1.77 2.72
N SER A 132 -4.86 0.96 2.23
CA SER A 132 -4.37 1.07 0.85
C SER A 132 -4.30 -0.32 0.23
N ALA A 133 -4.80 -0.47 -0.99
CA ALA A 133 -4.71 -1.71 -1.74
C ALA A 133 -4.08 -1.50 -3.11
N ILE A 134 -3.22 -2.45 -3.50
CA ILE A 134 -2.58 -2.51 -4.82
C ILE A 134 -2.46 -3.97 -5.27
N ASP A 135 -2.31 -4.18 -6.58
CA ASP A 135 -1.76 -5.44 -7.08
C ASP A 135 -0.23 -5.42 -6.88
N ASN A 136 0.29 -6.39 -6.14
CA ASN A 136 1.73 -6.43 -5.79
C ASN A 136 2.64 -6.73 -6.99
N LEU A 137 2.14 -7.36 -8.05
CA LEU A 137 2.93 -7.66 -9.25
C LEU A 137 2.83 -6.54 -10.30
N ILE A 138 1.73 -5.77 -10.30
CA ILE A 138 1.51 -4.69 -11.25
C ILE A 138 1.90 -3.35 -10.61
N LYS A 139 1.06 -2.72 -9.80
CA LYS A 139 1.39 -1.44 -9.15
C LYS A 139 2.57 -1.56 -8.20
N GLY A 140 2.69 -2.66 -7.49
CA GLY A 140 3.83 -2.95 -6.60
C GLY A 140 5.07 -3.48 -7.32
N GLY A 141 5.06 -3.61 -8.65
CA GLY A 141 6.15 -4.23 -9.41
C GLY A 141 6.23 -3.73 -10.85
N ALA A 142 5.97 -4.62 -11.82
CA ALA A 142 6.19 -4.36 -13.23
C ALA A 142 5.38 -3.15 -13.77
N GLY A 143 4.15 -2.97 -13.34
CA GLY A 143 3.32 -1.85 -13.78
C GLY A 143 3.89 -0.49 -13.35
N GLN A 144 4.44 -0.40 -12.12
CA GLN A 144 5.12 0.83 -11.68
C GLN A 144 6.40 1.08 -12.48
N ALA A 145 7.15 0.03 -12.84
CA ALA A 145 8.34 0.17 -13.68
C ALA A 145 7.99 0.71 -15.07
N ILE A 146 6.93 0.17 -15.71
CA ILE A 146 6.41 0.67 -17.00
C ILE A 146 5.94 2.12 -16.87
N GLN A 147 5.20 2.46 -15.81
CA GLN A 147 4.76 3.84 -15.57
C GLN A 147 5.95 4.81 -15.44
N ASN A 148 6.98 4.42 -14.71
CA ASN A 148 8.20 5.23 -14.57
C ASN A 148 8.92 5.41 -15.91
N MET A 149 9.00 4.35 -16.71
CA MET A 149 9.56 4.41 -18.07
C MET A 149 8.76 5.38 -18.94
N ASN A 150 7.43 5.25 -18.95
CA ASN A 150 6.56 6.13 -19.73
C ASN A 150 6.78 7.60 -19.38
N ILE A 151 6.82 7.92 -18.09
CA ILE A 151 7.07 9.30 -17.60
C ILE A 151 8.46 9.78 -18.05
N LYS A 152 9.50 8.93 -17.89
CA LYS A 152 10.87 9.30 -18.22
C LYS A 152 11.07 9.60 -19.69
N TYR A 153 10.43 8.85 -20.57
CA TYR A 153 10.57 8.98 -22.03
C TYR A 153 9.48 9.81 -22.71
N GLY A 154 8.60 10.45 -21.92
CA GLY A 154 7.55 11.33 -22.46
C GLY A 154 6.38 10.61 -23.12
N PHE A 155 6.21 9.31 -22.89
CA PHE A 155 5.02 8.58 -23.31
C PHE A 155 3.83 8.93 -22.42
N ASN A 156 2.63 8.56 -22.84
CA ASN A 156 1.46 8.65 -21.98
C ASN A 156 1.71 7.79 -20.73
N PHE A 157 1.58 8.37 -19.53
CA PHE A 157 1.95 7.68 -18.29
C PHE A 157 1.19 6.36 -18.05
N ASN A 158 0.03 6.19 -18.71
CA ASN A 158 -0.79 4.98 -18.66
C ASN A 158 -0.62 4.07 -19.89
N GLU A 159 0.31 4.36 -20.81
CA GLU A 159 0.54 3.54 -22.00
C GLU A 159 0.86 2.09 -21.59
N GLY A 160 0.11 1.12 -22.16
CA GLY A 160 0.24 -0.30 -21.83
C GLY A 160 -0.21 -0.71 -20.42
N LEU A 161 -0.84 0.19 -19.64
CA LEU A 161 -1.29 -0.05 -18.26
C LEU A 161 -2.82 0.07 -18.14
N LYS A 162 -3.40 -0.80 -17.29
CA LYS A 162 -4.84 -0.82 -16.96
C LYS A 162 -5.10 -0.35 -15.55
#